data_4d606a92189475d07ce68e2989c13bfd
#
_entry.id   4d606a92189475d07ce68e2989c13bfd
#
_cell.length_a   1.000
_cell.length_b   1.000
_cell.length_c   1.000
_cell.angle_alpha   90.00
_cell.angle_beta   90.00
_cell.angle_gamma   90.00
#
_symmetry.space_group_name_H-M   'P 1'
#
loop_
_entity.id
_entity.type
_entity.pdbx_description
1 polymer ?
#
loop_
_entity_poly.entity_id
_entity_poly.type
_entity_poly.pdbx_seq_one_letter_code
_entity_poly.pdbx_strand_id
1 'polypeptide(L)'
;RIDPPAPGLAKKIYDNFSTTLQMARAGVSLEGIAGSIVTQKAISKITEGLHGVTGITPYIPKTTPKANRYRLRSRIKPTNFEKVVYFSTCANRAFKPNQGYDDERSLQQVVESLCNKAHIDIIYPQHIENLCCGLSFENYNDVHERAVKDLHDALMQASQNGKYPIVIDHSACFNHAFKHMPDLEINDI
;
A
#
# COMPACT_ATOMS: atom_id res chain seq x y z
N ARG A 1 -22.31 -9.09 3.38
CA ARG A 1 -21.70 -8.07 4.25
C ARG A 1 -20.72 -8.79 5.15
N ILE A 2 -19.42 -8.49 5.02
CA ILE A 2 -18.41 -9.10 5.90
C ILE A 2 -18.41 -8.26 7.17
N ASP A 3 -18.64 -8.89 8.32
CA ASP A 3 -18.60 -8.20 9.60
C ASP A 3 -17.16 -7.70 9.88
N PRO A 4 -17.01 -6.50 10.45
CA PRO A 4 -15.70 -5.98 10.77
C PRO A 4 -15.02 -6.88 11.83
N PRO A 5 -13.68 -7.09 11.75
CA PRO A 5 -12.98 -7.91 12.72
C PRO A 5 -13.12 -7.35 14.14
N ALA A 6 -12.94 -8.21 15.15
CA ALA A 6 -12.99 -7.79 16.55
C ALA A 6 -11.93 -6.69 16.84
N PRO A 7 -12.23 -5.70 17.72
CA PRO A 7 -11.30 -4.58 18.01
C PRO A 7 -9.89 -5.02 18.42
N GLY A 8 -9.77 -6.09 19.20
CA GLY A 8 -8.48 -6.65 19.59
C GLY A 8 -7.65 -7.19 18.41
N LEU A 9 -8.32 -7.68 17.34
CA LEU A 9 -7.66 -8.13 16.13
C LEU A 9 -7.18 -6.94 15.30
N ALA A 10 -7.99 -5.89 15.16
CA ALA A 10 -7.59 -4.67 14.48
C ALA A 10 -6.32 -4.04 15.09
N LYS A 11 -6.26 -4.01 16.43
CA LYS A 11 -5.06 -3.55 17.14
C LYS A 11 -3.84 -4.43 16.85
N LYS A 12 -3.97 -5.75 16.92
CA LYS A 12 -2.87 -6.68 16.60
C LYS A 12 -2.38 -6.55 15.15
N ILE A 13 -3.30 -6.35 14.22
CA ILE A 13 -2.98 -6.10 12.80
C ILE A 13 -2.15 -4.83 12.66
N TYR A 14 -2.55 -3.75 13.33
CA TYR A 14 -1.83 -2.48 13.25
C TYR A 14 -0.47 -2.54 13.98
N ASP A 15 -0.40 -3.14 15.17
CA ASP A 15 0.85 -3.31 15.91
C ASP A 15 1.90 -4.14 15.13
N ASN A 16 1.46 -4.98 14.20
CA ASN A 16 2.31 -5.81 13.35
C ASN A 16 2.08 -5.51 11.85
N PHE A 17 1.88 -4.24 11.50
CA PHE A 17 1.38 -3.86 10.18
C PHE A 17 2.30 -4.30 9.04
N SER A 18 3.62 -4.12 9.17
CA SER A 18 4.58 -4.59 8.16
C SER A 18 4.54 -6.11 7.96
N THR A 19 4.41 -6.88 9.06
CA THR A 19 4.27 -8.34 9.00
C THR A 19 2.96 -8.74 8.34
N THR A 20 1.87 -8.06 8.64
CA THR A 20 0.56 -8.27 8.00
C THR A 20 0.63 -8.04 6.50
N LEU A 21 1.29 -6.96 6.05
CA LEU A 21 1.51 -6.72 4.61
C LEU A 21 2.42 -7.78 3.97
N GLN A 22 3.43 -8.28 4.70
CA GLN A 22 4.27 -9.37 4.21
C GLN A 22 3.48 -10.68 4.05
N MET A 23 2.58 -10.98 4.99
CA MET A 23 1.68 -12.14 4.89
C MET A 23 0.72 -12.02 3.70
N ALA A 24 0.15 -10.83 3.46
CA ALA A 24 -0.68 -10.56 2.30
C ALA A 24 0.10 -10.79 0.98
N ARG A 25 1.34 -10.28 0.90
CA ARG A 25 2.23 -10.52 -0.25
C ARG A 25 2.57 -12.00 -0.42
N ALA A 26 2.84 -12.72 0.68
CA ALA A 26 3.13 -14.14 0.65
C ALA A 26 1.95 -14.95 0.13
N GLY A 27 0.72 -14.65 0.58
CA GLY A 27 -0.50 -15.27 0.10
C GLY A 27 -0.65 -15.15 -1.42
N VAL A 28 -0.51 -13.92 -1.95
CA VAL A 28 -0.58 -13.66 -3.40
C VAL A 28 0.62 -14.28 -4.15
N SER A 29 1.80 -14.39 -3.52
CA SER A 29 2.98 -15.03 -4.13
C SER A 29 2.84 -16.55 -4.25
N LEU A 30 2.24 -17.20 -3.26
CA LEU A 30 1.95 -18.64 -3.30
C LEU A 30 0.98 -18.98 -4.45
N GLU A 31 0.00 -18.12 -4.67
CA GLU A 31 -0.88 -18.20 -5.84
C GLU A 31 -0.10 -18.11 -7.15
N GLY A 32 0.87 -17.19 -7.26
CA GLY A 32 1.75 -17.06 -8.43
C GLY A 32 2.62 -18.29 -8.68
N ILE A 33 3.07 -18.98 -7.64
CA ILE A 33 3.86 -20.23 -7.75
C ILE A 33 2.95 -21.40 -8.16
N ALA A 34 1.79 -21.53 -7.53
CA ALA A 34 0.79 -22.54 -7.93
C ALA A 34 0.28 -22.28 -9.36
N GLY A 35 0.15 -21.02 -9.76
CA GLY A 35 -0.26 -20.61 -11.11
C GLY A 35 0.77 -20.88 -12.21
N SER A 36 2.04 -21.15 -11.87
CA SER A 36 3.05 -21.60 -12.84
C SER A 36 2.91 -23.08 -13.19
N ILE A 37 2.33 -23.88 -12.30
CA ILE A 37 2.10 -25.33 -12.47
C ILE A 37 0.65 -25.61 -12.89
N VAL A 38 -0.29 -24.81 -12.38
CA VAL A 38 -1.72 -24.91 -12.67
C VAL A 38 -2.18 -23.52 -13.16
N THR A 39 -2.81 -23.46 -14.34
CA THR A 39 -3.24 -22.15 -14.89
C THR A 39 -4.16 -21.41 -13.91
N GLN A 40 -4.05 -20.08 -13.83
CA GLN A 40 -4.93 -19.22 -12.99
C GLN A 40 -6.43 -19.52 -13.21
N LYS A 41 -6.79 -19.93 -14.45
CA LYS A 41 -8.15 -20.39 -14.77
C LYS A 41 -8.57 -21.64 -13.97
N ALA A 42 -7.64 -22.57 -13.75
CA ALA A 42 -7.94 -23.80 -12.99
C ALA A 42 -8.02 -23.49 -11.49
N ILE A 43 -7.13 -22.64 -10.93
CA ILE A 43 -7.19 -22.21 -9.53
C ILE A 43 -8.50 -21.47 -9.25
N SER A 44 -8.90 -20.53 -10.13
CA SER A 44 -10.17 -19.80 -10.00
C SER A 44 -11.37 -20.76 -9.97
N LYS A 45 -11.41 -21.76 -10.88
CA LYS A 45 -12.49 -22.75 -10.90
C LYS A 45 -12.50 -23.67 -9.67
N ILE A 46 -11.31 -24.09 -9.19
CA ILE A 46 -11.20 -24.95 -8.00
C ILE A 46 -11.66 -24.18 -6.77
N THR A 47 -11.18 -22.93 -6.60
CA THR A 47 -11.56 -22.10 -5.44
C THR A 47 -13.02 -21.66 -5.49
N GLU A 48 -13.59 -21.43 -6.70
CA GLU A 48 -15.01 -21.17 -6.89
C GLU A 48 -15.86 -22.39 -6.47
N GLY A 49 -15.47 -23.58 -6.93
CA GLY A 49 -16.15 -24.82 -6.55
C GLY A 49 -16.06 -25.10 -5.05
N LEU A 50 -14.90 -24.94 -4.44
CA LEU A 50 -14.71 -25.12 -2.99
C LEU A 50 -15.48 -24.06 -2.19
N HIS A 51 -15.50 -22.81 -2.64
CA HIS A 51 -16.27 -21.75 -2.00
C HIS A 51 -17.77 -22.05 -2.06
N GLY A 52 -18.26 -22.51 -3.21
CA GLY A 52 -19.68 -22.88 -3.39
C GLY A 52 -20.12 -24.04 -2.50
N VAL A 53 -19.21 -24.96 -2.16
CA VAL A 53 -19.51 -26.12 -1.30
C VAL A 53 -19.31 -25.82 0.19
N THR A 54 -18.26 -25.08 0.54
CA THR A 54 -17.85 -24.89 1.94
C THR A 54 -18.26 -23.53 2.52
N GLY A 55 -18.46 -22.51 1.67
CA GLY A 55 -18.73 -21.13 2.08
C GLY A 55 -17.58 -20.44 2.82
N ILE A 56 -16.52 -21.16 3.17
CA ILE A 56 -15.42 -20.70 4.02
C ILE A 56 -14.16 -20.43 3.20
N THR A 57 -13.95 -21.18 2.10
CA THR A 57 -12.75 -21.04 1.27
C THR A 57 -12.78 -19.72 0.50
N PRO A 58 -11.75 -18.86 0.58
CA PRO A 58 -11.73 -17.62 -0.15
C PRO A 58 -11.70 -17.89 -1.67
N TYR A 59 -12.57 -17.19 -2.39
CA TYR A 59 -12.55 -17.19 -3.85
C TYR A 59 -11.38 -16.34 -4.36
N ILE A 60 -10.57 -16.91 -5.25
CA ILE A 60 -9.44 -16.24 -5.88
C ILE A 60 -9.80 -15.89 -7.33
N PRO A 61 -10.07 -14.61 -7.64
CA PRO A 61 -10.43 -14.19 -8.99
C PRO A 61 -9.23 -14.26 -9.94
N LYS A 62 -9.51 -14.43 -11.25
CA LYS A 62 -8.46 -14.46 -12.31
C LYS A 62 -7.63 -13.17 -12.40
N THR A 63 -8.15 -12.08 -11.87
CA THR A 63 -7.55 -10.74 -11.90
C THR A 63 -6.81 -10.38 -10.62
N THR A 64 -6.49 -11.38 -9.79
CA THR A 64 -5.72 -11.13 -8.55
C THR A 64 -4.39 -10.44 -8.88
N PRO A 65 -4.08 -9.32 -8.25
CA PRO A 65 -2.83 -8.60 -8.51
C PRO A 65 -1.63 -9.42 -8.03
N LYS A 66 -0.45 -9.14 -8.58
CA LYS A 66 0.79 -9.74 -8.10
C LYS A 66 1.31 -9.07 -6.83
N ALA A 67 2.04 -9.82 -6.04
CA ALA A 67 2.76 -9.26 -4.89
C ALA A 67 3.82 -8.25 -5.35
N ASN A 68 3.80 -7.09 -4.73
CA ASN A 68 4.82 -6.07 -4.94
C ASN A 68 6.01 -6.33 -4.00
N ARG A 69 7.17 -6.63 -4.57
CA ARG A 69 8.42 -6.86 -3.83
C ARG A 69 9.39 -5.69 -3.96
N TYR A 70 8.95 -4.59 -4.56
CA TYR A 70 9.80 -3.42 -4.73
C TYR A 70 10.17 -2.81 -3.37
N ARG A 71 11.43 -2.48 -3.21
CA ARG A 71 11.94 -1.87 -1.97
C ARG A 71 12.09 -0.37 -2.17
N LEU A 72 11.35 0.38 -1.40
CA LEU A 72 11.42 1.83 -1.37
C LEU A 72 12.76 2.28 -0.75
N ARG A 73 13.47 3.15 -1.43
CA ARG A 73 14.73 3.73 -0.96
C ARG A 73 14.79 5.18 -1.36
N SER A 74 14.90 6.08 -0.39
CA SER A 74 15.18 7.48 -0.68
C SER A 74 16.50 7.58 -1.44
N ARG A 75 16.47 8.28 -2.57
CA ARG A 75 17.65 8.56 -3.40
C ARG A 75 17.84 10.07 -3.44
N ILE A 76 18.40 10.61 -2.37
CA ILE A 76 18.77 12.02 -2.32
C ILE A 76 20.15 12.15 -2.95
N LYS A 77 20.22 12.78 -4.10
CA LYS A 77 21.49 13.13 -4.74
C LYS A 77 22.02 14.43 -4.12
N PRO A 78 23.33 14.64 -4.04
CA PRO A 78 23.91 15.92 -3.59
C PRO A 78 23.78 17.00 -4.69
N THR A 79 22.56 17.21 -5.16
CA THR A 79 22.19 18.17 -6.21
C THR A 79 21.12 19.11 -5.66
N ASN A 80 21.05 20.32 -6.22
CA ASN A 80 19.97 21.27 -5.87
C ASN A 80 18.65 20.93 -6.55
N PHE A 81 18.30 19.64 -6.64
CA PHE A 81 17.03 19.22 -7.19
C PHE A 81 15.90 19.54 -6.21
N GLU A 82 14.73 19.83 -6.78
CA GLU A 82 13.50 19.89 -6.01
C GLU A 82 13.22 18.55 -5.34
N LYS A 83 12.51 18.59 -4.23
CA LYS A 83 12.24 17.40 -3.41
C LYS A 83 10.76 17.23 -3.21
N VAL A 84 10.32 15.99 -3.21
CA VAL A 84 8.95 15.60 -2.90
C VAL A 84 8.95 14.48 -1.88
N VAL A 85 8.06 14.54 -0.91
CA VAL A 85 7.78 13.42 -0.02
C VAL A 85 6.76 12.52 -0.69
N TYR A 86 7.10 11.26 -0.93
CA TYR A 86 6.20 10.30 -1.54
C TYR A 86 5.75 9.25 -0.53
N PHE A 87 4.48 9.30 -0.16
CA PHE A 87 3.83 8.26 0.63
C PHE A 87 3.17 7.24 -0.29
N SER A 88 3.90 6.16 -0.58
CA SER A 88 3.30 5.01 -1.24
C SER A 88 2.40 4.25 -0.27
N THR A 89 1.13 4.11 -0.64
CA THR A 89 0.10 3.53 0.22
C THR A 89 0.28 2.03 0.45
N CYS A 90 -0.34 1.50 1.49
CA CYS A 90 -0.21 0.09 1.86
C CYS A 90 -0.67 -0.85 0.74
N ALA A 91 -1.72 -0.50 0.02
CA ALA A 91 -2.22 -1.27 -1.12
C ALA A 91 -1.17 -1.36 -2.24
N ASN A 92 -0.61 -0.23 -2.66
CA ASN A 92 0.41 -0.18 -3.71
C ASN A 92 1.75 -0.77 -3.27
N ARG A 93 2.08 -0.71 -1.96
CA ARG A 93 3.22 -1.43 -1.40
C ARG A 93 3.02 -2.93 -1.37
N ALA A 94 1.80 -3.41 -1.19
CA ALA A 94 1.49 -4.84 -1.16
C ALA A 94 1.36 -5.44 -2.55
N PHE A 95 0.76 -4.72 -3.49
CA PHE A 95 0.33 -5.23 -4.77
C PHE A 95 0.90 -4.44 -5.95
N LYS A 96 1.03 -5.10 -7.09
CA LYS A 96 1.39 -4.51 -8.39
C LYS A 96 0.51 -5.11 -9.50
N PRO A 97 0.50 -4.52 -10.71
CA PRO A 97 -0.25 -5.07 -11.83
C PRO A 97 0.05 -6.55 -12.10
N ASN A 98 -0.95 -7.28 -12.56
CA ASN A 98 -0.81 -8.67 -12.94
C ASN A 98 -0.07 -8.80 -14.29
N GLN A 99 0.29 -10.02 -14.65
CA GLN A 99 0.89 -10.34 -15.94
C GLN A 99 -0.09 -10.06 -17.09
N GLY A 100 0.41 -9.50 -18.19
CA GLY A 100 -0.40 -9.20 -19.38
C GLY A 100 -0.91 -7.77 -19.49
N TYR A 101 -0.54 -6.88 -18.55
CA TYR A 101 -0.66 -5.45 -18.76
C TYR A 101 0.58 -4.92 -19.52
N ASP A 102 0.40 -3.87 -20.31
CA ASP A 102 1.48 -3.25 -21.10
C ASP A 102 2.65 -2.78 -20.21
N ASP A 103 2.35 -2.37 -18.99
CA ASP A 103 3.34 -2.02 -17.98
C ASP A 103 3.16 -2.87 -16.72
N GLU A 104 4.11 -3.76 -16.45
CA GLU A 104 4.12 -4.64 -15.27
C GLU A 104 4.91 -4.04 -14.10
N ARG A 105 5.41 -2.80 -14.23
CA ARG A 105 6.11 -2.12 -13.14
C ARG A 105 5.13 -1.83 -11.98
N SER A 106 5.67 -1.81 -10.76
CA SER A 106 4.90 -1.27 -9.64
C SER A 106 4.73 0.24 -9.79
N LEU A 107 3.68 0.79 -9.19
CA LEU A 107 3.44 2.24 -9.25
C LEU A 107 4.65 3.04 -8.73
N GLN A 108 5.31 2.54 -7.69
CA GLN A 108 6.53 3.18 -7.16
C GLN A 108 7.65 3.29 -8.21
N GLN A 109 7.86 2.24 -9.02
CA GLN A 109 8.85 2.26 -10.09
C GLN A 109 8.49 3.27 -11.18
N VAL A 110 7.20 3.44 -11.46
CA VAL A 110 6.73 4.44 -12.41
C VAL A 110 6.96 5.84 -11.87
N VAL A 111 6.53 6.11 -10.64
CA VAL A 111 6.70 7.41 -9.97
C VAL A 111 8.18 7.79 -9.86
N GLU A 112 9.03 6.85 -9.41
CA GLU A 112 10.49 7.09 -9.35
C GLU A 112 11.08 7.40 -10.74
N SER A 113 10.61 6.71 -11.78
CA SER A 113 11.06 6.97 -13.15
C SER A 113 10.65 8.37 -13.63
N LEU A 114 9.44 8.81 -13.33
CA LEU A 114 8.94 10.14 -13.66
C LEU A 114 9.70 11.24 -12.90
N CYS A 115 9.83 11.09 -11.59
CA CYS A 115 10.59 12.05 -10.77
C CYS A 115 12.06 12.16 -11.21
N ASN A 116 12.70 11.02 -11.55
CA ASN A 116 14.07 11.04 -12.04
C ASN A 116 14.21 11.77 -13.39
N LYS A 117 13.22 11.64 -14.29
CA LYS A 117 13.18 12.39 -15.55
C LYS A 117 12.93 13.89 -15.33
N ALA A 118 12.13 14.23 -14.33
CA ALA A 118 11.83 15.61 -13.96
C ALA A 118 12.90 16.26 -13.08
N HIS A 119 13.99 15.54 -12.74
CA HIS A 119 15.02 16.00 -11.82
C HIS A 119 14.46 16.34 -10.42
N ILE A 120 13.54 15.52 -9.91
CA ILE A 120 12.96 15.62 -8.58
C ILE A 120 13.50 14.48 -7.72
N ASP A 121 14.02 14.81 -6.53
CA ASP A 121 14.45 13.82 -5.55
C ASP A 121 13.24 13.35 -4.70
N ILE A 122 13.13 12.03 -4.51
CA ILE A 122 12.07 11.45 -3.69
C ILE A 122 12.57 11.18 -2.28
N ILE A 123 11.81 11.67 -1.30
CA ILE A 123 11.97 11.35 0.12
C ILE A 123 10.82 10.40 0.52
N TYR A 124 11.16 9.24 1.05
CA TYR A 124 10.19 8.36 1.67
C TYR A 124 10.15 8.61 3.18
N PRO A 125 8.95 8.64 3.81
CA PRO A 125 8.84 8.70 5.27
C PRO A 125 9.60 7.55 5.92
N GLN A 126 10.19 7.79 7.08
CA GLN A 126 10.87 6.74 7.83
C GLN A 126 9.86 5.66 8.26
N HIS A 127 10.31 4.40 8.29
CA HIS A 127 9.47 3.25 8.68
C HIS A 127 8.16 3.15 7.88
N ILE A 128 8.18 3.58 6.62
CA ILE A 128 7.00 3.56 5.75
C ILE A 128 6.29 2.20 5.72
N GLU A 129 7.02 1.11 5.94
CA GLU A 129 6.47 -0.25 6.01
C GLU A 129 5.43 -0.44 7.12
N ASN A 130 5.48 0.37 8.18
CA ASN A 130 4.57 0.33 9.32
C ASN A 130 3.44 1.37 9.21
N LEU A 131 3.50 2.30 8.24
CA LEU A 131 2.56 3.39 8.13
C LEU A 131 1.30 3.01 7.34
N CYS A 132 0.17 3.50 7.80
CA CYS A 132 -1.13 3.40 7.15
C CYS A 132 -1.87 4.74 7.26
N CYS A 133 -2.67 5.11 6.27
CA CYS A 133 -3.49 6.33 6.35
C CYS A 133 -4.62 6.26 7.38
N GLY A 134 -4.91 5.09 7.93
CA GLY A 134 -5.96 4.90 8.93
C GLY A 134 -7.31 4.45 8.34
N LEU A 135 -7.58 4.65 7.06
CA LEU A 135 -8.86 4.37 6.43
C LEU A 135 -9.37 2.93 6.69
N SER A 136 -8.49 1.93 6.64
CA SER A 136 -8.85 0.53 6.93
C SER A 136 -9.24 0.29 8.39
N PHE A 137 -8.99 1.23 9.26
CA PHE A 137 -9.26 1.17 10.70
C PHE A 137 -10.32 2.19 11.16
N GLU A 138 -11.04 2.84 10.24
CA GLU A 138 -12.00 3.91 10.54
C GLU A 138 -13.09 3.48 11.56
N ASN A 139 -13.43 2.18 11.61
CA ASN A 139 -14.38 1.64 12.58
C ASN A 139 -13.77 1.30 13.96
N TYR A 140 -12.50 1.61 14.20
CA TYR A 140 -11.75 1.27 15.42
C TYR A 140 -11.01 2.50 15.93
N ASN A 141 -11.72 3.38 16.64
CA ASN A 141 -11.25 4.74 17.00
C ASN A 141 -9.81 4.80 17.48
N ASP A 142 -9.43 4.01 18.50
CA ASP A 142 -8.08 4.01 19.06
C ASP A 142 -6.99 3.66 18.05
N VAL A 143 -7.27 2.68 17.17
CA VAL A 143 -6.32 2.23 16.13
C VAL A 143 -6.28 3.23 15.00
N HIS A 144 -7.43 3.78 14.63
CA HIS A 144 -7.55 4.81 13.60
C HIS A 144 -6.79 6.07 13.97
N GLU A 145 -7.06 6.64 15.15
CA GLU A 145 -6.38 7.86 15.64
C GLU A 145 -4.86 7.66 15.70
N ARG A 146 -4.41 6.50 16.17
CA ARG A 146 -2.99 6.18 16.21
C ARG A 146 -2.40 6.08 14.80
N ALA A 147 -3.08 5.43 13.86
CA ALA A 147 -2.60 5.31 12.49
C ALA A 147 -2.49 6.67 11.79
N VAL A 148 -3.48 7.54 11.97
CA VAL A 148 -3.48 8.91 11.47
C VAL A 148 -2.32 9.70 12.08
N LYS A 149 -2.15 9.64 13.41
CA LYS A 149 -1.07 10.32 14.11
C LYS A 149 0.31 9.85 13.65
N ASP A 150 0.55 8.54 13.59
CA ASP A 150 1.84 7.96 13.20
C ASP A 150 2.20 8.37 11.75
N LEU A 151 1.22 8.41 10.85
CA LEU A 151 1.43 8.89 9.49
C LEU A 151 1.70 10.39 9.46
N HIS A 152 0.90 11.20 10.17
CA HIS A 152 1.08 12.65 10.26
C HIS A 152 2.50 13.01 10.72
N ASP A 153 2.93 12.44 11.83
CA ASP A 153 4.25 12.70 12.41
C ASP A 153 5.39 12.32 11.43
N ALA A 154 5.24 11.19 10.75
CA ALA A 154 6.21 10.74 9.75
C ALA A 154 6.26 11.64 8.50
N LEU A 155 5.11 12.15 8.05
CA LEU A 155 5.02 13.07 6.92
C LEU A 155 5.57 14.45 7.28
N MET A 156 5.26 14.97 8.48
CA MET A 156 5.81 16.22 8.98
C MET A 156 7.35 16.17 9.06
N GLN A 157 7.88 15.07 9.60
CA GLN A 157 9.33 14.89 9.66
C GLN A 157 9.95 14.79 8.26
N ALA A 158 9.37 14.01 7.36
CA ALA A 158 9.90 13.80 6.01
C ALA A 158 9.82 15.09 5.16
N SER A 159 8.75 15.86 5.30
CA SER A 159 8.55 17.12 4.58
C SER A 159 9.33 18.31 5.19
N GLN A 160 10.03 18.11 6.31
CA GLN A 160 10.65 19.18 7.07
C GLN A 160 9.63 20.25 7.47
N ASN A 161 8.54 19.84 8.11
CA ASN A 161 7.42 20.68 8.52
C ASN A 161 6.75 21.43 7.35
N GLY A 162 6.44 20.69 6.28
CA GLY A 162 5.74 21.23 5.10
C GLY A 162 6.63 21.98 4.10
N LYS A 163 7.96 21.96 4.27
CA LYS A 163 8.89 22.56 3.31
C LYS A 163 8.84 21.86 1.95
N TYR A 164 8.66 20.56 1.92
CA TYR A 164 8.56 19.77 0.71
C TYR A 164 7.13 19.30 0.50
N PRO A 165 6.57 19.43 -0.71
CA PRO A 165 5.22 18.94 -1.01
C PRO A 165 5.14 17.43 -0.76
N ILE A 166 3.95 16.98 -0.33
CA ILE A 166 3.66 15.58 -0.03
C ILE A 166 2.75 15.04 -1.13
N VAL A 167 3.06 13.85 -1.61
CA VAL A 167 2.30 13.15 -2.65
C VAL A 167 1.88 11.78 -2.14
N ILE A 168 0.60 11.45 -2.33
CA ILE A 168 -0.02 10.16 -1.98
C ILE A 168 -0.53 9.49 -3.26
N ASP A 169 -0.28 8.20 -3.41
CA ASP A 169 -0.51 7.42 -4.63
C ASP A 169 -1.86 6.67 -4.68
N HIS A 170 -2.85 7.09 -3.90
CA HIS A 170 -4.18 6.45 -3.89
C HIS A 170 -5.24 7.43 -3.39
N SER A 171 -6.21 7.74 -4.24
CA SER A 171 -7.22 8.79 -3.99
C SER A 171 -8.02 8.59 -2.70
N ALA A 172 -8.37 7.35 -2.33
CA ALA A 172 -9.07 7.10 -1.08
C ALA A 172 -8.20 7.42 0.15
N CYS A 173 -6.90 7.06 0.11
CA CYS A 173 -5.96 7.41 1.17
C CYS A 173 -5.64 8.90 1.18
N PHE A 174 -5.54 9.54 0.01
CA PHE A 174 -5.40 10.98 -0.13
C PHE A 174 -6.58 11.72 0.53
N ASN A 175 -7.81 11.39 0.15
CA ASN A 175 -9.01 12.02 0.71
C ASN A 175 -9.10 11.82 2.23
N HIS A 176 -8.73 10.64 2.72
CA HIS A 176 -8.70 10.36 4.15
C HIS A 176 -7.64 11.20 4.88
N ALA A 177 -6.42 11.24 4.35
CA ALA A 177 -5.34 12.05 4.91
C ALA A 177 -5.67 13.56 4.87
N PHE A 178 -6.19 14.05 3.74
CA PHE A 178 -6.60 15.45 3.59
C PHE A 178 -7.66 15.87 4.63
N LYS A 179 -8.59 14.97 4.93
CA LYS A 179 -9.63 15.21 5.95
C LYS A 179 -9.07 15.25 7.39
N HIS A 180 -8.11 14.39 7.70
CA HIS A 180 -7.63 14.18 9.06
C HIS A 180 -6.28 14.86 9.37
N MET A 181 -5.62 15.43 8.36
CA MET A 181 -4.33 16.12 8.47
C MET A 181 -4.38 17.45 7.69
N PRO A 182 -5.28 18.39 8.09
CA PRO A 182 -5.54 19.62 7.33
C PRO A 182 -4.37 20.62 7.35
N ASP A 183 -3.40 20.42 8.23
CA ASP A 183 -2.18 21.21 8.35
C ASP A 183 -1.05 20.79 7.40
N LEU A 184 -1.25 19.72 6.66
CA LEU A 184 -0.31 19.22 5.65
C LEU A 184 -0.76 19.59 4.24
N GLU A 185 0.16 20.10 3.43
CA GLU A 185 -0.05 20.25 1.98
C GLU A 185 0.15 18.91 1.29
N ILE A 186 -0.95 18.20 1.05
CA ILE A 186 -0.96 16.85 0.46
C ILE A 186 -1.56 16.91 -0.94
N ASN A 187 -0.93 16.22 -1.89
CA ASN A 187 -1.36 16.11 -3.29
C ASN A 187 -1.61 14.64 -3.66
N ASP A 188 -2.57 14.40 -4.57
CA ASP A 188 -2.84 13.10 -5.20
C ASP A 188 -2.10 13.00 -6.54
N ILE A 189 -1.76 11.78 -6.98
CA ILE A 189 -1.20 11.46 -8.29
C ILE A 189 -2.00 10.43 -9.03
#